data_025d5af0bdef7fd6fd08e7a5c10c80cb
#
_entry.id   025d5af0bdef7fd6fd08e7a5c10c80cb
#
_cell.length_a   1.000
_cell.length_b   1.000
_cell.length_c   1.000
_cell.angle_alpha   90.00
_cell.angle_beta   90.00
_cell.angle_gamma   90.00
#
_symmetry.space_group_name_H-M   'P 1'
#
loop_
_entity.id
_entity.type
_entity.pdbx_description
1 polymer ?
#
loop_
_entity_poly.entity_id
_entity_poly.type
_entity_poly.pdbx_seq_one_letter_code
_entity_poly.pdbx_strand_id
1 'polypeptide(L)'
;MAPRKMLKAAALLITLGYCSLLVYQGGVTFNFQESRAGSVQVSDLSIEPVITTIQDSVIKNITLDDIFISVKTSKNYQTTRLPIILKTWFQLAKEQTWFFTDTDNPQHQRQTNGHMVNTKCSDSHQRKHLCCKTSVEYDHFLESGKKWFCHFDDDNYVNVPRLVTVLQRYNPQEDWYLGRPSVNKPLSIYNKPANRLMFSFWFATGGAGFCISRSLALKMLPVASGGRFISVCEGIRLPDDVTMGFIIEHVVKKNLTLVPEFHSHLEQMKLLPTDTFRDQISFSYSGPSEKMNVVNVPGFDTRYDPTRFLSLHCFLFPHFKFCPR
;
A
#
# COMPACT_ATOMS: atom_id res chain seq x y z
N MET A 1 -51.21 32.95 -13.28
CA MET A 1 -50.45 31.76 -12.87
C MET A 1 -49.14 32.11 -12.10
N ALA A 2 -49.22 32.89 -11.01
CA ALA A 2 -47.99 33.31 -10.28
C ALA A 2 -47.97 33.12 -8.76
N PRO A 3 -48.97 32.63 -8.03
CA PRO A 3 -48.88 32.60 -6.57
C PRO A 3 -48.15 31.35 -6.00
N ARG A 4 -48.08 30.23 -6.74
CA ARG A 4 -47.45 28.98 -6.21
C ARG A 4 -45.94 28.98 -6.15
N LYS A 5 -45.22 29.75 -6.98
CA LYS A 5 -43.77 29.88 -6.95
C LYS A 5 -43.25 30.77 -5.80
N MET A 6 -43.99 31.82 -5.44
CA MET A 6 -43.65 32.71 -4.32
C MET A 6 -43.85 32.03 -2.96
N LEU A 7 -44.88 31.18 -2.81
CA LEU A 7 -45.10 30.45 -1.56
C LEU A 7 -43.98 29.41 -1.27
N LYS A 8 -43.43 28.76 -2.30
CA LYS A 8 -42.31 27.81 -2.14
C LYS A 8 -41.02 28.49 -1.78
N ALA A 9 -40.76 29.70 -2.34
CA ALA A 9 -39.57 30.46 -2.00
C ALA A 9 -39.62 31.01 -0.56
N ALA A 10 -40.81 31.45 -0.11
CA ALA A 10 -40.99 31.91 1.27
C ALA A 10 -40.85 30.79 2.29
N ALA A 11 -41.36 29.58 2.00
CA ALA A 11 -41.17 28.41 2.86
C ALA A 11 -39.72 27.97 2.97
N LEU A 12 -38.95 28.04 1.88
CA LEU A 12 -37.52 27.68 1.86
C LEU A 12 -36.66 28.66 2.69
N LEU A 13 -36.98 29.95 2.64
CA LEU A 13 -36.30 31.00 3.43
C LEU A 13 -36.58 30.86 4.93
N ILE A 14 -37.79 30.51 5.30
CA ILE A 14 -38.18 30.28 6.71
C ILE A 14 -37.50 29.02 7.28
N THR A 15 -37.38 27.95 6.50
CA THR A 15 -36.67 26.72 6.96
C THR A 15 -35.16 26.94 7.09
N LEU A 16 -34.53 27.68 6.18
CA LEU A 16 -33.09 28.06 6.29
C LEU A 16 -32.84 29.01 7.49
N GLY A 17 -33.74 29.94 7.77
CA GLY A 17 -33.64 30.81 8.95
C GLY A 17 -33.78 30.04 10.26
N TYR A 18 -34.65 29.05 10.34
CA TYR A 18 -34.85 28.23 11.53
C TYR A 18 -33.68 27.29 11.81
N CYS A 19 -33.04 26.71 10.78
CA CYS A 19 -31.83 25.91 10.92
C CYS A 19 -30.63 26.73 11.41
N SER A 20 -30.47 27.99 10.95
CA SER A 20 -29.41 28.88 11.44
C SER A 20 -29.61 29.29 12.89
N LEU A 21 -30.85 29.49 13.36
CA LEU A 21 -31.14 29.78 14.76
C LEU A 21 -30.82 28.61 15.70
N LEU A 22 -31.10 27.36 15.27
CA LEU A 22 -30.74 26.16 16.06
C LEU A 22 -29.23 25.95 16.20
N VAL A 23 -28.46 26.29 15.17
CA VAL A 23 -26.99 26.24 15.24
C VAL A 23 -26.45 27.33 16.17
N TYR A 24 -27.09 28.50 16.23
CA TYR A 24 -26.65 29.62 17.11
C TYR A 24 -27.02 29.39 18.59
N GLN A 25 -28.07 28.64 18.90
CA GLN A 25 -28.47 28.33 20.27
C GLN A 25 -27.82 27.07 20.84
N GLY A 26 -27.12 26.26 20.03
CA GLY A 26 -26.38 25.04 20.41
C GLY A 26 -24.94 25.27 20.90
N GLY A 27 -24.55 26.52 21.16
CA GLY A 27 -23.24 26.84 21.75
C GLY A 27 -23.15 26.35 23.21
N VAL A 28 -22.58 25.17 23.42
CA VAL A 28 -22.24 24.65 24.75
C VAL A 28 -21.08 25.48 25.29
N THR A 29 -21.38 26.39 26.22
CA THR A 29 -20.37 27.10 27.02
C THR A 29 -19.85 26.18 28.08
N PHE A 30 -18.61 25.68 27.93
CA PHE A 30 -17.87 25.05 29.03
C PHE A 30 -17.41 26.13 30.01
N ASN A 31 -18.05 26.21 31.17
CA ASN A 31 -17.57 26.98 32.31
C ASN A 31 -16.41 26.24 32.97
N PHE A 32 -15.20 26.72 32.79
CA PHE A 32 -14.05 26.33 33.63
C PHE A 32 -14.21 27.02 34.98
N GLN A 33 -14.51 26.22 36.01
CA GLN A 33 -14.48 26.68 37.40
C GLN A 33 -13.04 26.48 37.90
N GLU A 34 -12.31 27.59 38.05
CA GLU A 34 -11.02 27.61 38.73
C GLU A 34 -11.17 27.20 40.22
N SER A 35 -10.82 25.99 40.53
CA SER A 35 -10.61 25.61 41.95
C SER A 35 -9.18 25.96 42.31
N ARG A 36 -9.05 26.83 43.30
CA ARG A 36 -7.78 27.24 43.92
C ARG A 36 -7.02 26.03 44.43
N ALA A 37 -5.79 25.86 43.97
CA ALA A 37 -4.87 24.84 44.32
C ALA A 37 -4.45 24.92 45.82
N GLY A 38 -4.73 23.82 46.53
CA GLY A 38 -3.95 23.49 47.70
C GLY A 38 -2.65 22.84 47.26
N SER A 39 -1.53 23.36 47.76
CA SER A 39 -0.21 22.81 47.48
C SER A 39 -0.06 21.43 48.12
N VAL A 40 -0.12 20.39 47.31
CA VAL A 40 0.33 19.06 47.71
C VAL A 40 1.66 18.84 47.00
N GLN A 41 2.74 18.69 47.79
CA GLN A 41 4.01 18.20 47.28
C GLN A 41 3.82 16.76 46.75
N VAL A 42 3.84 16.60 45.47
CA VAL A 42 3.93 15.27 44.83
C VAL A 42 5.42 15.00 44.64
N SER A 43 5.91 14.06 45.45
CA SER A 43 7.22 13.43 45.26
C SER A 43 7.29 12.80 43.84
N ASP A 44 8.41 13.01 43.19
CA ASP A 44 8.79 12.48 41.89
C ASP A 44 8.40 11.00 41.69
N LEU A 45 7.30 10.74 41.01
CA LEU A 45 7.03 9.46 40.37
C LEU A 45 7.34 9.65 38.89
N SER A 46 8.47 9.11 38.49
CA SER A 46 8.93 9.06 37.11
C SER A 46 7.93 8.29 36.23
N ILE A 47 7.07 9.03 35.51
CA ILE A 47 6.05 8.47 34.61
C ILE A 47 6.66 8.10 33.25
N GLU A 48 7.88 8.57 32.94
CA GLU A 48 8.54 8.35 31.63
C GLU A 48 8.76 6.86 31.23
N PRO A 49 9.16 5.90 32.12
CA PRO A 49 9.40 4.53 31.66
C PRO A 49 8.13 3.76 31.29
N VAL A 50 6.96 4.14 31.82
CA VAL A 50 5.70 3.42 31.57
C VAL A 50 5.13 3.75 30.21
N ILE A 51 5.18 5.02 29.78
CA ILE A 51 4.67 5.44 28.46
C ILE A 51 5.54 4.84 27.34
N THR A 52 6.85 4.88 27.49
CA THR A 52 7.80 4.28 26.54
C THR A 52 7.59 2.77 26.44
N THR A 53 7.34 2.09 27.55
CA THR A 53 7.12 0.63 27.58
C THR A 53 5.79 0.23 26.93
N ILE A 54 4.73 1.04 27.10
CA ILE A 54 3.43 0.80 26.44
C ILE A 54 3.54 1.05 24.94
N GLN A 55 4.22 2.10 24.51
CA GLN A 55 4.43 2.41 23.10
C GLN A 55 5.29 1.35 22.41
N ASP A 56 6.36 0.90 23.03
CA ASP A 56 7.18 -0.23 22.59
C ASP A 56 6.39 -1.55 22.51
N SER A 57 5.48 -1.82 23.45
CA SER A 57 4.64 -3.02 23.41
C SER A 57 3.61 -3.02 22.29
N VAL A 58 3.06 -1.86 21.94
CA VAL A 58 2.11 -1.70 20.81
C VAL A 58 2.83 -1.88 19.49
N ILE A 59 4.06 -1.38 19.35
CA ILE A 59 4.88 -1.53 18.13
C ILE A 59 5.31 -3.00 17.96
N LYS A 60 5.70 -3.68 19.03
CA LYS A 60 6.14 -5.10 19.00
C LYS A 60 5.04 -6.12 18.68
N ASN A 61 3.79 -5.71 18.58
CA ASN A 61 2.64 -6.60 18.39
C ASN A 61 2.15 -6.70 16.93
N ILE A 62 2.91 -6.19 15.94
CA ILE A 62 2.58 -6.42 14.53
C ILE A 62 2.95 -7.86 14.16
N THR A 63 1.95 -8.60 13.70
CA THR A 63 2.09 -9.98 13.21
C THR A 63 1.73 -10.05 11.73
N LEU A 64 1.94 -11.19 11.11
CA LEU A 64 1.54 -11.42 9.73
C LEU A 64 0.03 -11.21 9.54
N ASP A 65 -0.79 -11.52 10.53
CA ASP A 65 -2.25 -11.35 10.48
C ASP A 65 -2.70 -9.89 10.39
N ASP A 66 -1.83 -8.95 10.70
CA ASP A 66 -2.12 -7.52 10.58
C ASP A 66 -1.88 -6.96 9.18
N ILE A 67 -1.34 -7.78 8.26
CA ILE A 67 -0.89 -7.35 6.94
C ILE A 67 -1.86 -7.86 5.87
N PHE A 68 -2.24 -6.97 4.96
CA PHE A 68 -2.91 -7.28 3.71
C PHE A 68 -1.86 -7.22 2.59
N ILE A 69 -1.52 -8.38 2.04
CA ILE A 69 -0.58 -8.48 0.92
C ILE A 69 -1.39 -8.53 -0.37
N SER A 70 -1.27 -7.50 -1.19
CA SER A 70 -1.92 -7.40 -2.49
C SER A 70 -0.93 -7.73 -3.59
N VAL A 71 -1.30 -8.65 -4.49
CA VAL A 71 -0.53 -8.99 -5.68
C VAL A 71 -1.33 -8.63 -6.91
N LYS A 72 -0.85 -7.66 -7.67
CA LYS A 72 -1.44 -7.27 -8.95
C LYS A 72 -0.96 -8.20 -10.05
N THR A 73 -1.90 -8.83 -10.75
CA THR A 73 -1.63 -9.77 -11.86
C THR A 73 -2.60 -9.58 -13.02
N SER A 74 -2.44 -10.39 -14.06
CA SER A 74 -3.35 -10.42 -15.20
C SER A 74 -3.51 -11.83 -15.76
N LYS A 75 -4.54 -12.03 -16.57
CA LYS A 75 -4.77 -13.29 -17.32
C LYS A 75 -3.50 -13.78 -18.01
N ASN A 76 -2.75 -12.87 -18.61
CA ASN A 76 -1.55 -13.21 -19.40
C ASN A 76 -0.42 -13.79 -18.55
N TYR A 77 -0.39 -13.51 -17.24
CA TYR A 77 0.65 -13.95 -16.32
C TYR A 77 0.23 -15.09 -15.38
N GLN A 78 -1.05 -15.48 -15.42
CA GLN A 78 -1.56 -16.57 -14.57
C GLN A 78 -0.88 -17.92 -14.85
N THR A 79 -0.37 -18.15 -16.06
CA THR A 79 0.32 -19.41 -16.42
C THR A 79 1.83 -19.34 -16.31
N THR A 80 2.42 -18.14 -16.29
CA THR A 80 3.87 -17.93 -16.35
C THR A 80 4.46 -17.42 -15.04
N ARG A 81 3.83 -16.42 -14.40
CA ARG A 81 4.35 -15.78 -13.18
C ARG A 81 3.70 -16.32 -11.91
N LEU A 82 2.37 -16.48 -11.92
CA LEU A 82 1.63 -16.88 -10.75
C LEU A 82 2.03 -18.27 -10.18
N PRO A 83 2.29 -19.32 -10.99
CA PRO A 83 2.66 -20.63 -10.46
C PRO A 83 3.93 -20.61 -9.59
N ILE A 84 4.89 -19.77 -9.90
CA ILE A 84 6.12 -19.67 -9.10
C ILE A 84 5.89 -18.97 -7.76
N ILE A 85 5.04 -17.94 -7.74
CA ILE A 85 4.60 -17.29 -6.50
C ILE A 85 3.86 -18.27 -5.61
N LEU A 86 2.88 -18.99 -6.17
CA LEU A 86 2.08 -20.00 -5.44
C LEU A 86 2.95 -21.14 -4.88
N LYS A 87 4.04 -21.51 -5.56
CA LYS A 87 4.96 -22.55 -5.11
C LYS A 87 5.95 -22.06 -4.06
N THR A 88 6.24 -20.77 -4.01
CA THR A 88 7.28 -20.17 -3.16
C THR A 88 6.70 -19.38 -1.99
N TRP A 89 6.91 -18.09 -1.97
CA TRP A 89 6.64 -17.23 -0.82
C TRP A 89 5.16 -17.12 -0.43
N PHE A 90 4.22 -17.34 -1.35
CA PHE A 90 2.80 -17.45 -1.01
C PHE A 90 2.53 -18.53 0.05
N GLN A 91 3.32 -19.62 0.09
CA GLN A 91 3.18 -20.68 1.09
C GLN A 91 3.42 -20.18 2.53
N LEU A 92 4.09 -19.04 2.70
CA LEU A 92 4.39 -18.41 3.98
C LEU A 92 3.30 -17.42 4.45
N ALA A 93 2.37 -17.02 3.55
CA ALA A 93 1.38 -15.98 3.82
C ALA A 93 0.06 -16.19 3.07
N LYS A 94 -0.46 -17.43 3.05
CA LYS A 94 -1.64 -17.79 2.25
C LYS A 94 -2.87 -16.99 2.60
N GLU A 95 -3.13 -16.81 3.89
CA GLU A 95 -4.32 -16.14 4.41
C GLU A 95 -4.24 -14.61 4.32
N GLN A 96 -3.05 -14.07 4.10
CA GLN A 96 -2.80 -12.64 4.02
C GLN A 96 -2.66 -12.13 2.59
N THR A 97 -2.45 -13.04 1.63
CA THR A 97 -2.15 -12.71 0.24
C THR A 97 -3.38 -12.80 -0.64
N TRP A 98 -3.71 -11.70 -1.31
CA TRP A 98 -4.80 -11.56 -2.25
C TRP A 98 -4.27 -11.22 -3.64
N PHE A 99 -4.78 -11.91 -4.66
CA PHE A 99 -4.39 -11.71 -6.05
C PHE A 99 -5.48 -10.95 -6.82
N PHE A 100 -5.13 -9.84 -7.41
CA PHE A 100 -6.03 -8.97 -8.18
C PHE A 100 -5.77 -9.14 -9.67
N THR A 101 -6.75 -9.69 -10.38
CA THR A 101 -6.64 -10.07 -11.79
C THR A 101 -7.83 -9.50 -12.59
N ASP A 102 -7.82 -9.72 -13.90
CA ASP A 102 -8.87 -9.27 -14.84
C ASP A 102 -9.75 -10.41 -15.35
N THR A 103 -9.60 -11.62 -14.83
CA THR A 103 -10.37 -12.79 -15.27
C THR A 103 -10.57 -13.78 -14.13
N ASP A 104 -11.65 -14.54 -14.22
CA ASP A 104 -11.90 -15.66 -13.32
C ASP A 104 -11.05 -16.87 -13.71
N ASN A 105 -10.49 -17.56 -12.71
CA ASN A 105 -9.74 -18.82 -12.89
C ASN A 105 -10.08 -19.78 -11.74
N PRO A 106 -10.98 -20.77 -11.96
CA PRO A 106 -11.40 -21.70 -10.91
C PRO A 106 -10.26 -22.54 -10.31
N GLN A 107 -9.21 -22.82 -11.08
CA GLN A 107 -8.05 -23.56 -10.58
C GLN A 107 -7.26 -22.71 -9.57
N HIS A 108 -6.89 -21.49 -9.95
CA HIS A 108 -6.17 -20.57 -9.06
C HIS A 108 -7.04 -20.15 -7.88
N GLN A 109 -8.36 -20.00 -8.06
CA GLN A 109 -9.29 -19.73 -6.95
C GLN A 109 -9.21 -20.83 -5.87
N ARG A 110 -9.15 -22.10 -6.25
CA ARG A 110 -8.95 -23.21 -5.29
C ARG A 110 -7.55 -23.17 -4.65
N GLN A 111 -6.51 -22.89 -5.44
CA GLN A 111 -5.12 -22.85 -4.94
C GLN A 111 -4.86 -21.71 -3.95
N THR A 112 -5.65 -20.64 -4.04
CA THR A 112 -5.54 -19.45 -3.18
C THR A 112 -6.61 -19.39 -2.09
N ASN A 113 -7.36 -20.45 -1.84
CA ASN A 113 -8.45 -20.48 -0.86
C ASN A 113 -9.49 -19.36 -1.06
N GLY A 114 -9.80 -19.00 -2.31
CA GLY A 114 -10.73 -17.92 -2.60
C GLY A 114 -10.11 -16.53 -2.68
N HIS A 115 -8.81 -16.38 -2.47
CA HIS A 115 -8.12 -15.09 -2.46
C HIS A 115 -7.72 -14.59 -3.85
N MET A 116 -8.44 -14.97 -4.90
CA MET A 116 -8.26 -14.44 -6.25
C MET A 116 -9.45 -13.58 -6.65
N VAL A 117 -9.24 -12.28 -6.77
CA VAL A 117 -10.28 -11.27 -7.05
C VAL A 117 -10.25 -10.91 -8.53
N ASN A 118 -11.36 -11.18 -9.24
CA ASN A 118 -11.56 -10.61 -10.56
C ASN A 118 -12.02 -9.16 -10.42
N THR A 119 -11.14 -8.24 -10.73
CA THR A 119 -11.37 -6.78 -10.59
C THR A 119 -12.38 -6.23 -11.60
N LYS A 120 -12.75 -7.01 -12.64
CA LYS A 120 -13.53 -6.58 -13.81
C LYS A 120 -12.87 -5.46 -14.62
N CYS A 121 -11.60 -5.16 -14.35
CA CYS A 121 -10.79 -4.27 -15.16
C CYS A 121 -10.33 -4.99 -16.43
N SER A 122 -9.94 -4.25 -17.49
CA SER A 122 -9.40 -4.84 -18.71
C SER A 122 -8.04 -5.54 -18.45
N ASP A 123 -7.73 -6.54 -19.26
CA ASP A 123 -6.43 -7.25 -19.30
C ASP A 123 -5.29 -6.42 -19.91
N SER A 124 -5.61 -5.25 -20.46
CA SER A 124 -4.65 -4.34 -21.06
C SER A 124 -3.70 -3.75 -20.01
N HIS A 125 -2.42 -3.66 -20.36
CA HIS A 125 -1.38 -3.00 -19.56
C HIS A 125 -1.40 -1.46 -19.66
N GLN A 126 -2.45 -0.89 -20.23
CA GLN A 126 -2.59 0.56 -20.28
C GLN A 126 -2.85 1.13 -18.87
N ARG A 127 -2.31 2.32 -18.63
CA ARG A 127 -2.40 3.07 -17.37
C ARG A 127 -3.77 3.01 -16.68
N LYS A 128 -4.85 3.32 -17.42
CA LYS A 128 -6.22 3.34 -16.85
C LYS A 128 -6.66 1.99 -16.27
N HIS A 129 -6.17 0.88 -16.83
CA HIS A 129 -6.53 -0.47 -16.37
C HIS A 129 -5.69 -0.91 -15.18
N LEU A 130 -4.43 -0.48 -15.10
CA LEU A 130 -3.60 -0.62 -13.92
C LEU A 130 -4.18 0.17 -12.75
N CYS A 131 -4.54 1.44 -12.98
CA CYS A 131 -5.21 2.26 -11.96
C CYS A 131 -6.57 1.67 -11.51
N CYS A 132 -7.31 1.02 -12.43
CA CYS A 132 -8.54 0.32 -12.09
C CYS A 132 -8.25 -0.82 -11.09
N LYS A 133 -7.25 -1.67 -11.35
CA LYS A 133 -6.86 -2.77 -10.45
C LYS A 133 -6.40 -2.24 -9.09
N THR A 134 -5.52 -1.24 -9.07
CA THR A 134 -5.02 -0.63 -7.83
C THR A 134 -6.14 0.02 -7.01
N SER A 135 -7.18 0.57 -7.66
CA SER A 135 -8.38 1.06 -6.96
C SER A 135 -9.12 -0.06 -6.24
N VAL A 136 -9.27 -1.23 -6.88
CA VAL A 136 -9.94 -2.39 -6.29
C VAL A 136 -9.09 -2.99 -5.15
N GLU A 137 -7.76 -3.07 -5.33
CA GLU A 137 -6.84 -3.51 -4.27
C GLU A 137 -6.99 -2.66 -3.01
N TYR A 138 -7.02 -1.34 -3.18
CA TYR A 138 -7.15 -0.40 -2.09
C TYR A 138 -8.50 -0.52 -1.37
N ASP A 139 -9.61 -0.62 -2.11
CA ASP A 139 -10.94 -0.77 -1.52
C ASP A 139 -11.07 -2.10 -0.74
N HIS A 140 -10.53 -3.22 -1.26
CA HIS A 140 -10.46 -4.50 -0.56
C HIS A 140 -9.63 -4.45 0.72
N PHE A 141 -8.51 -3.73 0.70
CA PHE A 141 -7.74 -3.51 1.91
C PHE A 141 -8.55 -2.76 2.97
N LEU A 142 -9.29 -1.73 2.60
CA LEU A 142 -10.14 -0.99 3.56
C LEU A 142 -11.18 -1.89 4.22
N GLU A 143 -11.80 -2.79 3.45
CA GLU A 143 -12.79 -3.76 3.92
C GLU A 143 -12.18 -4.83 4.84
N SER A 144 -10.91 -5.20 4.62
CA SER A 144 -10.22 -6.26 5.36
C SER A 144 -10.01 -5.97 6.85
N GLY A 145 -10.04 -4.71 7.26
CA GLY A 145 -9.70 -4.29 8.62
C GLY A 145 -8.24 -4.43 9.02
N LYS A 146 -7.35 -4.91 8.12
CA LYS A 146 -5.92 -5.09 8.40
C LYS A 146 -5.23 -3.76 8.68
N LYS A 147 -4.09 -3.81 9.40
CA LYS A 147 -3.31 -2.63 9.81
C LYS A 147 -2.39 -2.10 8.74
N TRP A 148 -1.92 -2.98 7.84
CA TRP A 148 -1.00 -2.65 6.77
C TRP A 148 -1.52 -3.13 5.43
N PHE A 149 -1.45 -2.28 4.41
CA PHE A 149 -1.57 -2.64 2.99
C PHE A 149 -0.17 -2.71 2.40
N CYS A 150 0.20 -3.84 1.81
CA CYS A 150 1.45 -4.00 1.09
C CYS A 150 1.15 -4.48 -0.33
N HIS A 151 1.50 -3.67 -1.31
CA HIS A 151 1.33 -3.93 -2.72
C HIS A 151 2.59 -4.53 -3.33
N PHE A 152 2.41 -5.51 -4.19
CA PHE A 152 3.47 -6.12 -5.02
C PHE A 152 2.94 -6.42 -6.42
N ASP A 153 3.82 -6.39 -7.42
CA ASP A 153 3.53 -6.90 -8.75
C ASP A 153 3.79 -8.43 -8.82
N ASP A 154 3.27 -9.10 -9.85
CA ASP A 154 3.40 -10.54 -10.02
C ASP A 154 4.80 -11.02 -10.46
N ASP A 155 5.74 -10.10 -10.64
CA ASP A 155 7.17 -10.36 -10.81
C ASP A 155 8.01 -10.05 -9.56
N ASN A 156 7.37 -9.97 -8.39
CA ASN A 156 8.06 -9.83 -7.11
C ASN A 156 8.16 -11.17 -6.37
N TYR A 157 9.31 -11.42 -5.78
CA TYR A 157 9.49 -12.35 -4.67
C TYR A 157 9.46 -11.57 -3.36
N VAL A 158 8.64 -12.01 -2.39
CA VAL A 158 8.51 -11.36 -1.09
C VAL A 158 9.10 -12.22 0.02
N ASN A 159 10.06 -11.69 0.75
CA ASN A 159 10.57 -12.30 1.98
C ASN A 159 9.61 -11.93 3.14
N VAL A 160 8.56 -12.72 3.29
CA VAL A 160 7.46 -12.47 4.22
C VAL A 160 7.94 -12.26 5.67
N PRO A 161 8.83 -13.08 6.25
CA PRO A 161 9.35 -12.82 7.61
C PRO A 161 10.07 -11.47 7.72
N ARG A 162 10.84 -11.07 6.69
CA ARG A 162 11.52 -9.78 6.70
C ARG A 162 10.53 -8.63 6.60
N LEU A 163 9.50 -8.75 5.76
CA LEU A 163 8.42 -7.76 5.66
C LEU A 163 7.79 -7.51 7.04
N VAL A 164 7.40 -8.57 7.75
CA VAL A 164 6.86 -8.46 9.12
C VAL A 164 7.84 -7.74 10.05
N THR A 165 9.11 -8.16 10.05
CA THR A 165 10.16 -7.57 10.90
C THR A 165 10.36 -6.07 10.63
N VAL A 166 10.29 -5.65 9.37
CA VAL A 166 10.43 -4.23 9.03
C VAL A 166 9.19 -3.45 9.47
N LEU A 167 7.99 -3.96 9.23
CA LEU A 167 6.75 -3.29 9.63
C LEU A 167 6.61 -3.14 11.15
N GLN A 168 7.21 -4.01 11.94
CA GLN A 168 7.26 -3.89 13.41
C GLN A 168 8.00 -2.64 13.91
N ARG A 169 8.77 -1.97 13.05
CA ARG A 169 9.47 -0.71 13.39
C ARG A 169 8.57 0.51 13.31
N TYR A 170 7.35 0.36 12.77
CA TYR A 170 6.44 1.46 12.47
C TYR A 170 5.09 1.25 13.14
N ASN A 171 4.56 2.29 13.80
CA ASN A 171 3.25 2.23 14.41
C ASN A 171 2.15 2.40 13.34
N PRO A 172 1.29 1.38 13.08
CA PRO A 172 0.26 1.46 12.06
C PRO A 172 -0.87 2.46 12.35
N GLN A 173 -0.93 3.02 13.57
CA GLN A 173 -1.83 4.11 13.93
C GLN A 173 -1.33 5.48 13.49
N GLU A 174 -0.08 5.56 13.06
CA GLU A 174 0.51 6.74 12.44
C GLU A 174 0.50 6.60 10.92
N ASP A 175 0.67 7.72 10.22
CA ASP A 175 0.70 7.74 8.77
C ASP A 175 2.06 7.27 8.26
N TRP A 176 2.10 6.16 7.54
CA TRP A 176 3.30 5.64 6.93
C TRP A 176 3.07 5.29 5.46
N TYR A 177 3.96 5.77 4.62
CA TYR A 177 4.15 5.37 3.23
C TYR A 177 5.57 4.84 3.10
N LEU A 178 5.72 3.52 3.04
CA LEU A 178 7.00 2.81 3.06
C LEU A 178 7.30 2.24 1.70
N GLY A 179 8.48 2.52 1.15
CA GLY A 179 8.88 1.96 -0.13
C GLY A 179 10.18 2.57 -0.63
N ARG A 180 10.50 2.31 -1.89
CA ARG A 180 11.69 2.82 -2.53
C ARG A 180 11.34 3.45 -3.89
N PRO A 181 11.79 4.67 -4.18
CA PRO A 181 11.64 5.27 -5.51
C PRO A 181 12.62 4.63 -6.49
N SER A 182 12.21 4.48 -7.75
CA SER A 182 13.08 4.09 -8.86
C SER A 182 13.78 5.28 -9.52
N VAL A 183 13.45 6.48 -9.10
CA VAL A 183 14.00 7.74 -9.62
C VAL A 183 14.87 8.42 -8.57
N ASN A 184 15.88 9.15 -9.03
CA ASN A 184 16.84 9.84 -8.17
C ASN A 184 16.46 11.31 -7.87
N LYS A 185 15.33 11.76 -8.38
CA LYS A 185 14.74 13.11 -8.15
C LYS A 185 13.23 12.99 -8.07
N PRO A 186 12.55 13.86 -7.30
CA PRO A 186 11.10 13.88 -7.27
C PRO A 186 10.52 14.18 -8.66
N LEU A 187 9.39 13.58 -8.96
CA LEU A 187 8.68 13.84 -10.20
C LEU A 187 8.11 15.26 -10.16
N SER A 188 8.45 16.07 -11.17
CA SER A 188 8.04 17.46 -11.26
C SER A 188 6.96 17.63 -12.32
N ILE A 189 5.86 18.27 -11.94
CA ILE A 189 4.74 18.59 -12.82
C ILE A 189 4.80 20.07 -13.18
N TYR A 190 4.75 20.35 -14.48
CA TYR A 190 4.85 21.68 -15.05
C TYR A 190 3.56 22.11 -15.72
N ASN A 191 3.19 23.38 -15.60
CA ASN A 191 2.12 23.97 -16.39
C ASN A 191 2.61 24.18 -17.83
N LYS A 192 1.97 23.52 -18.80
CA LYS A 192 2.14 23.84 -20.22
C LYS A 192 1.05 24.86 -20.61
N PRO A 193 1.33 26.03 -21.18
CA PRO A 193 2.53 26.41 -21.94
C PRO A 193 3.58 27.21 -21.15
N ALA A 194 3.30 27.64 -19.93
CA ALA A 194 4.17 28.58 -19.20
C ALA A 194 5.49 27.95 -18.69
N ASN A 195 5.69 26.64 -18.83
CA ASN A 195 6.83 25.86 -18.29
C ASN A 195 7.15 26.17 -16.82
N ARG A 196 6.13 26.55 -16.03
CA ARG A 196 6.27 26.85 -14.62
C ARG A 196 6.06 25.60 -13.79
N LEU A 197 6.98 25.30 -12.87
CA LEU A 197 6.80 24.22 -11.89
C LEU A 197 5.53 24.47 -11.07
N MET A 198 4.63 23.50 -11.07
CA MET A 198 3.43 23.52 -10.25
C MET A 198 3.69 22.86 -8.89
N PHE A 199 4.21 21.63 -8.92
CA PHE A 199 4.56 20.87 -7.72
C PHE A 199 5.50 19.71 -8.08
N SER A 200 6.14 19.15 -7.05
CA SER A 200 6.92 17.92 -7.18
C SER A 200 6.59 16.97 -6.01
N PHE A 201 6.78 15.69 -6.23
CA PHE A 201 6.51 14.65 -5.24
C PHE A 201 7.33 13.39 -5.52
N TRP A 202 7.57 12.61 -4.47
CA TRP A 202 8.15 11.27 -4.57
C TRP A 202 7.05 10.21 -4.68
N PHE A 203 7.41 9.07 -5.21
CA PHE A 203 6.57 7.88 -5.21
C PHE A 203 7.41 6.62 -5.02
N ALA A 204 6.88 5.62 -4.34
CA ALA A 204 7.45 4.29 -4.30
C ALA A 204 7.10 3.56 -5.58
N THR A 205 8.09 2.91 -6.21
CA THR A 205 7.85 2.15 -7.43
C THR A 205 7.08 0.85 -7.14
N GLY A 206 5.97 0.62 -7.86
CA GLY A 206 5.15 -0.58 -7.73
C GLY A 206 5.93 -1.87 -7.96
N GLY A 207 6.85 -1.87 -8.94
CA GLY A 207 7.70 -3.02 -9.26
C GLY A 207 8.69 -3.43 -8.16
N ALA A 208 8.86 -2.64 -7.09
CA ALA A 208 9.59 -3.05 -5.88
C ALA A 208 8.64 -3.47 -4.74
N GLY A 209 7.39 -3.06 -4.85
CA GLY A 209 6.41 -3.10 -3.79
C GLY A 209 6.51 -1.88 -2.86
N PHE A 210 5.43 -1.64 -2.13
CA PHE A 210 5.34 -0.60 -1.10
C PHE A 210 4.29 -0.97 -0.06
N CYS A 211 4.37 -0.35 1.12
CA CYS A 211 3.35 -0.51 2.15
C CYS A 211 2.81 0.84 2.61
N ILE A 212 1.51 0.88 2.94
CA ILE A 212 0.88 2.02 3.62
C ILE A 212 0.20 1.56 4.91
N SER A 213 0.25 2.40 5.93
CA SER A 213 -0.47 2.15 7.16
C SER A 213 -1.97 2.37 6.99
N ARG A 214 -2.78 1.72 7.83
CA ARG A 214 -4.23 1.94 7.85
C ARG A 214 -4.59 3.39 8.18
N SER A 215 -3.85 4.04 9.08
CA SER A 215 -4.05 5.47 9.39
C SER A 215 -3.96 6.32 8.13
N LEU A 216 -2.88 6.15 7.34
CA LEU A 216 -2.70 6.86 6.08
C LEU A 216 -3.81 6.52 5.07
N ALA A 217 -4.14 5.24 4.93
CA ALA A 217 -5.19 4.81 4.00
C ALA A 217 -6.55 5.45 4.35
N LEU A 218 -6.91 5.54 5.63
CA LEU A 218 -8.16 6.21 6.05
C LEU A 218 -8.16 7.70 5.68
N LYS A 219 -7.02 8.39 5.72
CA LYS A 219 -6.91 9.79 5.25
C LYS A 219 -7.04 9.93 3.73
N MET A 220 -6.74 8.87 2.98
CA MET A 220 -6.89 8.86 1.53
C MET A 220 -8.33 8.58 1.07
N LEU A 221 -9.25 8.14 1.93
CA LEU A 221 -10.64 7.81 1.60
C LEU A 221 -11.34 8.83 0.70
N PRO A 222 -11.28 10.16 0.96
CA PRO A 222 -12.01 11.14 0.15
C PRO A 222 -11.58 11.20 -1.31
N VAL A 223 -10.35 10.73 -1.62
CA VAL A 223 -9.73 10.87 -2.95
C VAL A 223 -9.37 9.54 -3.60
N ALA A 224 -9.38 8.43 -2.87
CA ALA A 224 -8.94 7.13 -3.38
C ALA A 224 -10.02 6.03 -3.35
N SER A 225 -10.96 6.04 -2.39
CA SER A 225 -11.95 4.97 -2.24
C SER A 225 -13.11 5.07 -3.23
N GLY A 226 -13.80 3.93 -3.46
CA GLY A 226 -15.01 3.84 -4.28
C GLY A 226 -14.77 4.28 -5.71
N GLY A 227 -13.65 3.89 -6.30
CA GLY A 227 -13.29 4.22 -7.68
C GLY A 227 -12.69 5.63 -7.89
N ARG A 228 -12.58 6.47 -6.85
CA ARG A 228 -12.01 7.84 -6.98
C ARG A 228 -10.54 7.80 -7.38
N PHE A 229 -9.79 6.77 -6.99
CA PHE A 229 -8.43 6.57 -7.44
C PHE A 229 -8.32 6.58 -8.97
N ILE A 230 -9.26 5.94 -9.67
CA ILE A 230 -9.32 5.93 -11.14
C ILE A 230 -9.51 7.37 -11.67
N SER A 231 -10.39 8.14 -11.05
CA SER A 231 -10.65 9.53 -11.46
C SER A 231 -9.40 10.42 -11.30
N VAL A 232 -8.65 10.26 -10.20
CA VAL A 232 -7.38 10.96 -9.99
C VAL A 232 -6.37 10.54 -11.06
N CYS A 233 -6.20 9.25 -11.28
CA CYS A 233 -5.30 8.70 -12.30
C CYS A 233 -5.60 9.23 -13.71
N GLU A 234 -6.88 9.31 -14.09
CA GLU A 234 -7.30 9.87 -15.38
C GLU A 234 -7.04 11.38 -15.44
N GLY A 235 -7.20 12.10 -14.33
CA GLY A 235 -6.94 13.54 -14.25
C GLY A 235 -5.47 13.89 -14.43
N ILE A 236 -4.57 13.18 -13.74
CA ILE A 236 -3.13 13.45 -13.81
C ILE A 236 -2.42 12.73 -14.95
N ARG A 237 -3.02 11.67 -15.51
CA ARG A 237 -2.51 10.84 -16.61
C ARG A 237 -1.14 10.20 -16.35
N LEU A 238 -0.90 9.78 -15.10
CA LEU A 238 0.32 9.12 -14.65
C LEU A 238 0.05 7.64 -14.29
N PRO A 239 1.07 6.76 -14.25
CA PRO A 239 0.94 5.37 -13.80
C PRO A 239 0.32 5.25 -12.42
N ASP A 240 -0.15 4.07 -12.07
CA ASP A 240 -0.87 3.79 -10.82
C ASP A 240 -0.01 3.98 -9.57
N ASP A 241 1.25 3.53 -9.58
CA ASP A 241 2.21 3.76 -8.50
C ASP A 241 2.57 5.25 -8.34
N VAL A 242 2.71 5.97 -9.46
CA VAL A 242 2.91 7.43 -9.46
C VAL A 242 1.66 8.15 -8.98
N THR A 243 0.46 7.65 -9.34
CA THR A 243 -0.82 8.19 -8.85
C THR A 243 -0.94 7.99 -7.34
N MET A 244 -0.53 6.83 -6.82
CA MET A 244 -0.47 6.55 -5.39
C MET A 244 0.43 7.58 -4.67
N GLY A 245 1.64 7.78 -5.18
CA GLY A 245 2.57 8.79 -4.65
C GLY A 245 2.00 10.22 -4.72
N PHE A 246 1.34 10.58 -5.82
CA PHE A 246 0.67 11.88 -5.95
C PHE A 246 -0.40 12.09 -4.88
N ILE A 247 -1.27 11.09 -4.67
CA ILE A 247 -2.31 11.17 -3.63
C ILE A 247 -1.66 11.33 -2.25
N ILE A 248 -0.66 10.52 -1.94
CA ILE A 248 -0.06 10.50 -0.61
C ILE A 248 0.78 11.76 -0.36
N GLU A 249 1.75 12.07 -1.24
CA GLU A 249 2.66 13.19 -0.99
C GLU A 249 2.07 14.55 -1.33
N HIS A 250 1.34 14.63 -2.46
CA HIS A 250 0.84 15.94 -2.89
C HIS A 250 -0.52 16.29 -2.30
N VAL A 251 -1.46 15.34 -2.20
CA VAL A 251 -2.81 15.63 -1.68
C VAL A 251 -2.86 15.48 -0.16
N VAL A 252 -2.43 14.35 0.39
CA VAL A 252 -2.48 14.05 1.84
C VAL A 252 -1.31 14.70 2.59
N LYS A 253 -0.22 15.10 1.90
CA LYS A 253 0.96 15.74 2.47
C LYS A 253 1.77 14.83 3.41
N LYS A 254 1.81 13.54 3.12
CA LYS A 254 2.67 12.59 3.84
C LYS A 254 3.85 12.17 2.95
N ASN A 255 5.06 12.42 3.42
CA ASN A 255 6.28 12.09 2.68
C ASN A 255 6.52 10.58 2.61
N LEU A 256 7.10 10.13 1.49
CA LEU A 256 7.62 8.77 1.34
C LEU A 256 8.75 8.52 2.36
N THR A 257 8.61 7.44 3.11
CA THR A 257 9.66 6.93 3.98
C THR A 257 10.46 5.89 3.20
N LEU A 258 11.74 6.19 2.96
CA LEU A 258 12.64 5.31 2.22
C LEU A 258 12.92 4.04 3.02
N VAL A 259 12.61 2.89 2.41
CA VAL A 259 12.95 1.56 2.91
C VAL A 259 13.79 0.88 1.83
N PRO A 260 15.13 0.84 1.99
CA PRO A 260 16.06 0.39 0.95
C PRO A 260 15.96 -1.12 0.65
N GLU A 261 15.31 -1.88 1.54
CA GLU A 261 15.10 -3.31 1.42
C GLU A 261 14.05 -3.72 0.36
N PHE A 262 13.35 -2.77 -0.26
CA PHE A 262 12.49 -3.00 -1.43
C PHE A 262 13.32 -2.90 -2.72
N HIS A 263 13.20 -3.90 -3.61
CA HIS A 263 13.97 -3.98 -4.86
C HIS A 263 13.10 -4.24 -6.08
N SER A 264 13.31 -3.47 -7.13
CA SER A 264 12.62 -3.62 -8.42
C SER A 264 13.58 -4.10 -9.52
N HIS A 265 13.02 -4.60 -10.60
CA HIS A 265 13.76 -4.95 -11.81
C HIS A 265 14.38 -3.73 -12.54
N LEU A 266 14.13 -2.51 -12.09
CA LEU A 266 14.82 -1.30 -12.58
C LEU A 266 16.25 -1.17 -12.05
N GLU A 267 16.59 -1.94 -11.03
CA GLU A 267 17.96 -2.12 -10.54
C GLU A 267 18.63 -3.30 -11.23
N GLN A 268 19.97 -3.33 -11.20
CA GLN A 268 20.72 -4.50 -11.65
C GLN A 268 20.72 -5.57 -10.54
N MET A 269 19.69 -6.45 -10.54
CA MET A 269 19.47 -7.45 -9.50
C MET A 269 20.67 -8.35 -9.21
N LYS A 270 21.51 -8.63 -10.22
CA LYS A 270 22.75 -9.41 -10.08
C LYS A 270 23.82 -8.76 -9.20
N LEU A 271 23.74 -7.44 -8.97
CA LEU A 271 24.67 -6.68 -8.13
C LEU A 271 24.27 -6.66 -6.66
N LEU A 272 23.07 -7.12 -6.33
CA LEU A 272 22.65 -7.22 -4.94
C LEU A 272 23.46 -8.33 -4.25
N PRO A 273 24.19 -8.03 -3.15
CA PRO A 273 25.04 -8.99 -2.48
C PRO A 273 24.21 -10.15 -1.87
N THR A 274 24.64 -11.38 -2.15
CA THR A 274 23.89 -12.60 -1.74
C THR A 274 23.80 -12.76 -0.23
N ASP A 275 24.82 -12.34 0.51
CA ASP A 275 24.85 -12.35 1.99
C ASP A 275 23.81 -11.44 2.62
N THR A 276 23.31 -10.42 1.88
CA THR A 276 22.27 -9.50 2.34
C THR A 276 20.85 -10.00 2.08
N PHE A 277 20.64 -11.08 1.33
CA PHE A 277 19.30 -11.50 0.87
C PHE A 277 18.29 -11.73 2.01
N ARG A 278 18.76 -12.21 3.17
CA ARG A 278 17.90 -12.41 4.35
C ARG A 278 17.34 -11.11 4.91
N ASP A 279 18.01 -9.99 4.61
CA ASP A 279 17.65 -8.66 5.06
C ASP A 279 16.80 -7.88 4.04
N GLN A 280 16.58 -8.42 2.84
CA GLN A 280 15.75 -7.78 1.83
C GLN A 280 14.29 -8.19 1.95
N ILE A 281 13.36 -7.26 1.66
CA ILE A 281 11.90 -7.48 1.68
C ILE A 281 11.45 -8.08 0.35
N SER A 282 11.88 -7.49 -0.75
CA SER A 282 11.43 -7.90 -2.08
C SER A 282 12.58 -8.02 -3.06
N PHE A 283 12.35 -8.82 -4.08
CA PHE A 283 13.21 -8.99 -5.24
C PHE A 283 12.33 -9.02 -6.48
N SER A 284 12.87 -8.65 -7.62
CA SER A 284 12.15 -8.68 -8.88
C SER A 284 12.99 -9.26 -10.00
N TYR A 285 12.41 -9.42 -11.17
CA TYR A 285 13.13 -9.82 -12.38
C TYR A 285 12.52 -9.16 -13.62
N SER A 286 13.28 -9.05 -14.68
CA SER A 286 12.79 -8.57 -15.98
C SER A 286 13.64 -9.04 -17.13
N GLY A 287 13.10 -8.92 -18.32
CA GLY A 287 13.80 -9.20 -19.57
C GLY A 287 13.48 -10.57 -20.18
N PRO A 288 13.92 -10.80 -21.43
CA PRO A 288 13.78 -12.07 -22.12
C PRO A 288 14.66 -13.14 -21.48
N SER A 289 14.25 -14.41 -21.60
CA SER A 289 14.88 -15.58 -20.96
C SER A 289 16.41 -15.65 -21.08
N GLU A 290 16.98 -15.17 -22.19
CA GLU A 290 18.42 -15.22 -22.44
C GLU A 290 19.22 -14.12 -21.75
N LYS A 291 18.57 -13.02 -21.33
CA LYS A 291 19.21 -11.84 -20.72
C LYS A 291 18.39 -11.31 -19.54
N MET A 292 17.86 -12.21 -18.75
CA MET A 292 17.07 -11.79 -17.58
C MET A 292 17.91 -11.02 -16.58
N ASN A 293 17.34 -9.92 -16.08
CA ASN A 293 17.85 -9.22 -14.91
C ASN A 293 17.32 -9.94 -13.67
N VAL A 294 18.13 -10.76 -13.04
CA VAL A 294 17.79 -11.62 -11.90
C VAL A 294 18.87 -11.56 -10.83
N VAL A 295 18.52 -11.96 -9.62
CA VAL A 295 19.50 -12.09 -8.53
C VAL A 295 20.53 -13.19 -8.83
N ASN A 296 21.75 -12.99 -8.36
CA ASN A 296 22.81 -14.00 -8.44
C ASN A 296 22.75 -14.90 -7.21
N VAL A 297 22.07 -16.04 -7.32
CA VAL A 297 21.90 -17.01 -6.24
C VAL A 297 22.19 -18.43 -6.75
N PRO A 298 22.92 -19.27 -5.99
CA PRO A 298 23.10 -20.68 -6.34
C PRO A 298 21.77 -21.45 -6.22
N GLY A 299 21.65 -22.59 -6.91
CA GLY A 299 20.46 -23.42 -6.80
C GLY A 299 20.14 -24.14 -8.10
N PHE A 300 18.90 -24.10 -8.57
CA PHE A 300 18.43 -24.78 -9.75
C PHE A 300 19.13 -24.30 -11.05
N ASP A 301 19.12 -25.16 -12.07
CA ASP A 301 19.54 -24.78 -13.43
C ASP A 301 18.67 -23.59 -13.93
N THR A 302 19.30 -22.65 -14.61
CA THR A 302 18.63 -21.41 -15.10
C THR A 302 17.55 -21.69 -16.15
N ARG A 303 17.61 -22.81 -16.86
CA ARG A 303 16.55 -23.22 -17.80
C ARG A 303 15.28 -23.68 -17.06
N TYR A 304 15.44 -24.25 -15.86
CA TYR A 304 14.35 -24.67 -15.01
C TYR A 304 13.82 -23.52 -14.13
N ASP A 305 14.71 -22.66 -13.63
CA ASP A 305 14.41 -21.52 -12.77
C ASP A 305 14.99 -20.23 -13.35
N PRO A 306 14.45 -19.75 -14.48
CA PRO A 306 14.98 -18.55 -15.16
C PRO A 306 14.83 -17.29 -14.32
N THR A 307 13.78 -17.18 -13.51
CA THR A 307 13.54 -16.03 -12.61
C THR A 307 14.39 -16.06 -11.35
N ARG A 308 15.05 -17.17 -11.05
CA ARG A 308 15.80 -17.46 -9.82
C ARG A 308 14.95 -17.50 -8.54
N PHE A 309 13.61 -17.44 -8.64
CA PHE A 309 12.73 -17.40 -7.47
C PHE A 309 12.65 -18.73 -6.72
N LEU A 310 12.77 -19.89 -7.41
CA LEU A 310 12.88 -21.19 -6.73
C LEU A 310 14.22 -21.29 -5.98
N SER A 311 15.31 -20.88 -6.62
CA SER A 311 16.65 -20.87 -6.01
C SER A 311 16.72 -19.92 -4.83
N LEU A 312 16.18 -18.70 -4.99
CA LEU A 312 16.08 -17.73 -3.91
C LEU A 312 15.26 -18.25 -2.73
N HIS A 313 14.14 -18.89 -3.01
CA HIS A 313 13.31 -19.48 -1.97
C HIS A 313 14.05 -20.55 -1.17
N CYS A 314 14.77 -21.43 -1.87
CA CYS A 314 15.57 -22.47 -1.22
C CYS A 314 16.79 -21.90 -0.46
N PHE A 315 17.37 -20.81 -0.93
CA PHE A 315 18.41 -20.09 -0.20
C PHE A 315 17.91 -19.51 1.13
N LEU A 316 16.71 -18.91 1.10
CA LEU A 316 16.10 -18.30 2.29
C LEU A 316 15.47 -19.35 3.21
N PHE A 317 14.82 -20.37 2.64
CA PHE A 317 14.02 -21.38 3.33
C PHE A 317 14.36 -22.81 2.86
N PRO A 318 15.53 -23.36 3.23
CA PRO A 318 16.05 -24.62 2.68
C PRO A 318 15.22 -25.86 3.06
N HIS A 319 14.29 -25.73 4.00
CA HIS A 319 13.48 -26.86 4.49
C HIS A 319 12.26 -27.20 3.61
N PHE A 320 11.98 -26.43 2.57
CA PHE A 320 10.91 -26.75 1.65
C PHE A 320 11.21 -28.04 0.85
N LYS A 321 10.19 -28.88 0.68
CA LYS A 321 10.35 -30.24 0.08
C LYS A 321 10.93 -30.24 -1.34
N PHE A 322 10.70 -29.17 -2.10
CA PHE A 322 11.21 -29.06 -3.48
C PHE A 322 12.65 -28.54 -3.57
N CYS A 323 13.24 -28.12 -2.46
CA CYS A 323 14.60 -27.61 -2.45
C CYS A 323 15.61 -28.76 -2.54
N PRO A 324 16.71 -28.60 -3.32
CA PRO A 324 17.81 -29.56 -3.34
C PRO A 324 18.37 -29.78 -1.93
N ARG A 325 18.68 -31.03 -1.60
CA ARG A 325 19.34 -31.43 -0.33
C ARG A 325 20.83 -31.49 -0.53
#